data_7bb3c1d1be48d0fdae4eff023925b337
#
_entry.id   7bb3c1d1be48d0fdae4eff023925b337
#
_cell.length_a   1.000
_cell.length_b   1.000
_cell.length_c   1.000
_cell.angle_alpha   90.00
_cell.angle_beta   90.00
_cell.angle_gamma   90.00
#
_symmetry.space_group_name_H-M   'P 1'
#
loop_
_entity.id
_entity.type
_entity.pdbx_description
1 polymer ?
#
loop_
_entity_poly.entity_id
_entity_poly.type
_entity_poly.pdbx_seq_one_letter_code
_entity_poly.pdbx_strand_id
1 'polypeptide(L)'
;MGSTSINNSADLIAYSVSDGGSDWRTWKVMNIDSGEILSDEISWAKFSGATWENDDSGFFYQKYDEPNEELLKDINESPKLMFHKIGTDQSEDIVFYENSEKPRWGWSINVIKDTDIKLLSISEGTDERNRLYIQLNKGEKFIPLIDEFCLLYTSDAADDDAC
;
A
#
# COMPACT_ATOMS: atom_id res chain seq x y z
N MET A 1 -15.89 4.85 4.38
CA MET A 1 -16.14 3.47 3.94
C MET A 1 -14.80 2.74 3.99
N GLY A 2 -14.73 1.54 4.60
CA GLY A 2 -13.49 0.76 4.66
C GLY A 2 -13.08 0.26 3.27
N SER A 3 -11.80 -0.03 3.10
CA SER A 3 -11.29 -0.71 1.91
C SER A 3 -11.34 -2.22 2.13
N THR A 4 -11.51 -2.97 1.05
CA THR A 4 -11.48 -4.43 1.05
C THR A 4 -10.62 -4.93 -0.09
N SER A 5 -9.95 -6.07 0.10
CA SER A 5 -9.15 -6.74 -0.92
C SER A 5 -9.19 -8.25 -0.71
N ILE A 6 -9.53 -8.97 -1.74
CA ILE A 6 -9.62 -10.44 -1.74
C ILE A 6 -8.31 -10.99 -2.31
N ASN A 7 -7.78 -12.07 -1.73
CA ASN A 7 -6.60 -12.76 -2.23
C ASN A 7 -6.86 -13.51 -3.54
N ASN A 8 -5.82 -14.03 -4.18
CA ASN A 8 -5.94 -14.65 -5.50
C ASN A 8 -6.74 -15.96 -5.48
N SER A 9 -6.67 -16.72 -4.38
CA SER A 9 -7.44 -17.96 -4.17
C SER A 9 -8.91 -17.72 -3.81
N ALA A 10 -9.28 -16.46 -3.53
CA ALA A 10 -10.62 -16.04 -3.11
C ALA A 10 -11.13 -16.71 -1.82
N ASP A 11 -10.24 -17.11 -0.93
CA ASP A 11 -10.56 -17.70 0.39
C ASP A 11 -10.32 -16.75 1.56
N LEU A 12 -9.53 -15.68 1.36
CA LEU A 12 -9.26 -14.64 2.36
C LEU A 12 -9.66 -13.25 1.87
N ILE A 13 -10.18 -12.44 2.78
CA ILE A 13 -10.44 -11.03 2.55
C ILE A 13 -9.73 -10.19 3.60
N ALA A 14 -8.86 -9.28 3.16
CA ALA A 14 -8.37 -8.19 3.98
C ALA A 14 -9.38 -7.05 3.92
N TYR A 15 -9.79 -6.55 5.09
CA TYR A 15 -10.71 -5.40 5.18
C TYR A 15 -10.22 -4.42 6.22
N SER A 16 -10.44 -3.13 5.95
CA SER A 16 -10.02 -2.09 6.88
C SER A 16 -11.21 -1.49 7.62
N VAL A 17 -11.01 -1.25 8.90
CA VAL A 17 -11.95 -0.53 9.77
C VAL A 17 -11.32 0.78 10.24
N SER A 18 -12.13 1.80 10.46
CA SER A 18 -11.71 3.04 11.09
C SER A 18 -12.60 3.32 12.30
N ASP A 19 -12.03 3.87 13.35
CA ASP A 19 -12.78 4.29 14.52
C ASP A 19 -13.20 5.75 14.40
N GLY A 20 -14.48 6.03 14.71
CA GLY A 20 -15.03 7.37 14.86
C GLY A 20 -14.84 8.33 13.68
N GLY A 21 -14.65 7.84 12.44
CA GLY A 21 -14.42 8.68 11.27
C GLY A 21 -12.97 9.15 11.13
N SER A 22 -12.05 8.57 11.88
CA SER A 22 -10.61 8.78 11.74
C SER A 22 -10.12 8.33 10.36
N ASP A 23 -9.08 8.98 9.84
CA ASP A 23 -8.35 8.52 8.65
C ASP A 23 -7.49 7.28 8.94
N TRP A 24 -7.19 7.04 10.22
CA TRP A 24 -6.47 5.84 10.64
C TRP A 24 -7.30 4.59 10.42
N ARG A 25 -6.65 3.56 9.92
CA ARG A 25 -7.27 2.28 9.61
C ARG A 25 -6.53 1.15 10.28
N THR A 26 -7.32 0.17 10.72
CA THR A 26 -6.82 -1.13 11.14
C THR A 26 -7.25 -2.16 10.10
N TRP A 27 -6.31 -2.88 9.52
CA TRP A 27 -6.59 -4.00 8.65
C TRP A 27 -6.81 -5.26 9.46
N LYS A 28 -7.77 -6.04 9.04
CA LYS A 28 -8.10 -7.38 9.57
C LYS A 28 -8.29 -8.34 8.42
N VAL A 29 -8.10 -9.62 8.68
CA VAL A 29 -8.26 -10.69 7.70
C VAL A 29 -9.35 -11.64 8.14
N MET A 30 -10.19 -12.08 7.21
CA MET A 30 -11.26 -13.03 7.46
C MET A 30 -11.23 -14.12 6.39
N ASN A 31 -11.46 -15.36 6.80
CA ASN A 31 -11.71 -16.45 5.88
C ASN A 31 -13.13 -16.31 5.32
N ILE A 32 -13.26 -16.32 4.00
CA ILE A 32 -14.53 -16.04 3.30
C ILE A 32 -15.54 -17.17 3.50
N ASP A 33 -15.09 -18.41 3.46
CA ASP A 33 -15.97 -19.57 3.54
C ASP A 33 -16.54 -19.79 4.96
N SER A 34 -15.68 -19.67 5.97
CA SER A 34 -16.08 -19.91 7.37
C SER A 34 -16.62 -18.66 8.07
N GLY A 35 -16.28 -17.46 7.59
CA GLY A 35 -16.52 -16.20 8.28
C GLY A 35 -15.61 -15.99 9.51
N GLU A 36 -14.60 -16.81 9.71
CA GLU A 36 -13.66 -16.71 10.81
C GLU A 36 -12.73 -15.51 10.61
N ILE A 37 -12.63 -14.64 11.61
CA ILE A 37 -11.67 -13.55 11.65
C ILE A 37 -10.35 -14.11 12.17
N LEU A 38 -9.29 -13.96 11.38
CA LEU A 38 -7.95 -14.38 11.74
C LEU A 38 -7.36 -13.44 12.81
N SER A 39 -6.22 -13.84 13.38
CA SER A 39 -5.50 -13.03 14.38
C SER A 39 -4.79 -11.82 13.82
N ASP A 40 -4.71 -11.72 12.47
CA ASP A 40 -4.03 -10.65 11.76
C ASP A 40 -4.72 -9.31 12.00
N GLU A 41 -4.04 -8.41 12.71
CA GLU A 41 -4.51 -7.07 13.01
C GLU A 41 -3.38 -6.06 12.78
N ILE A 42 -3.55 -5.20 11.76
CA ILE A 42 -2.52 -4.27 11.30
C ILE A 42 -3.01 -2.84 11.53
N SER A 43 -2.38 -2.15 12.46
CA SER A 43 -2.69 -0.77 12.81
C SER A 43 -1.81 0.24 12.07
N TRP A 44 -2.13 1.52 12.24
CA TRP A 44 -1.37 2.66 11.71
C TRP A 44 -1.27 2.70 10.19
N ALA A 45 -2.25 2.09 9.50
CA ALA A 45 -2.41 2.22 8.07
C ALA A 45 -3.23 3.47 7.71
N LYS A 46 -2.89 4.11 6.59
CA LYS A 46 -3.57 5.30 6.11
C LYS A 46 -3.38 5.46 4.61
N PHE A 47 -4.40 5.93 3.90
CA PHE A 47 -4.38 6.27 2.48
C PHE A 47 -3.91 5.15 1.53
N SER A 48 -4.03 3.88 1.93
CA SER A 48 -3.66 2.76 1.07
C SER A 48 -4.70 1.64 1.09
N GLY A 49 -4.70 0.83 0.04
CA GLY A 49 -5.33 -0.48 -0.01
C GLY A 49 -4.41 -1.56 0.55
N ALA A 50 -4.91 -2.79 0.60
CA ALA A 50 -4.11 -3.99 0.74
C ALA A 50 -3.93 -4.62 -0.65
N THR A 51 -2.69 -4.91 -1.04
CA THR A 51 -2.37 -5.56 -2.32
C THR A 51 -1.74 -6.91 -2.04
N TRP A 52 -2.43 -7.99 -2.41
CA TRP A 52 -1.96 -9.35 -2.15
C TRP A 52 -0.76 -9.72 -3.02
N GLU A 53 0.15 -10.51 -2.43
CA GLU A 53 1.20 -11.19 -3.19
C GLU A 53 0.57 -12.34 -4.03
N ASN A 54 1.22 -12.71 -5.13
CA ASN A 54 0.70 -13.74 -6.04
C ASN A 54 0.50 -15.12 -5.39
N ASP A 55 1.32 -15.44 -4.40
CA ASP A 55 1.29 -16.72 -3.68
C ASP A 55 0.35 -16.70 -2.46
N ASP A 56 -0.42 -15.63 -2.28
CA ASP A 56 -1.33 -15.40 -1.16
C ASP A 56 -0.67 -15.46 0.23
N SER A 57 0.66 -15.42 0.28
CA SER A 57 1.42 -15.48 1.54
C SER A 57 1.22 -14.27 2.43
N GLY A 58 0.73 -13.16 1.88
CA GLY A 58 0.53 -11.91 2.58
C GLY A 58 0.12 -10.80 1.64
N PHE A 59 0.11 -9.58 2.16
CA PHE A 59 -0.23 -8.38 1.40
C PHE A 59 0.63 -7.19 1.76
N PHE A 60 0.73 -6.27 0.82
CA PHE A 60 1.38 -4.97 0.97
C PHE A 60 0.40 -3.93 1.46
N TYR A 61 0.87 -3.02 2.32
CA TYR A 61 0.10 -1.88 2.83
C TYR A 61 1.03 -0.71 3.17
N GLN A 62 0.49 0.49 3.22
CA GLN A 62 1.24 1.68 3.63
C GLN A 62 1.02 1.94 5.12
N LYS A 63 2.11 1.99 5.87
CA LYS A 63 2.15 2.27 7.31
C LYS A 63 2.78 3.62 7.59
N TYR A 64 2.25 4.31 8.56
CA TYR A 64 2.86 5.48 9.20
C TYR A 64 3.32 5.14 10.60
N ASP A 65 4.21 5.96 11.15
CA ASP A 65 4.58 5.83 12.55
C ASP A 65 3.39 6.16 13.46
N GLU A 66 3.35 5.55 14.64
CA GLU A 66 2.31 5.79 15.63
C GLU A 66 2.34 7.26 16.07
N PRO A 67 1.20 7.99 15.99
CA PRO A 67 1.17 9.39 16.37
C PRO A 67 1.41 9.55 17.87
N ASN A 68 2.32 10.44 18.24
CA ASN A 68 2.51 10.86 19.62
C ASN A 68 1.37 11.82 20.03
N GLU A 69 0.99 11.85 21.31
CA GLU A 69 -0.07 12.74 21.81
C GLU A 69 0.22 14.24 21.55
N GLU A 70 1.49 14.64 21.48
CA GLU A 70 1.92 16.00 21.13
C GLU A 70 1.82 16.30 19.64
N LEU A 71 1.71 15.30 18.79
CA LEU A 71 1.81 15.35 17.34
C LEU A 71 0.46 15.13 16.63
N LEU A 72 -0.67 15.31 17.32
CA LEU A 72 -2.03 15.28 16.73
C LEU A 72 -2.26 16.28 15.59
N LYS A 73 -1.26 17.09 15.27
CA LYS A 73 -1.22 18.01 14.12
C LYS A 73 -0.31 17.53 13.00
N ASP A 74 0.21 16.32 13.09
CA ASP A 74 1.25 15.91 12.19
C ASP A 74 0.77 15.65 10.78
N ILE A 75 1.50 16.30 9.92
CA ILE A 75 1.59 16.02 8.51
C ILE A 75 1.90 14.52 8.39
N ASN A 76 1.11 13.81 7.59
CA ASN A 76 1.36 12.41 7.28
C ASN A 76 2.63 12.30 6.43
N GLU A 77 3.77 12.15 7.08
CA GLU A 77 5.07 12.09 6.43
C GLU A 77 5.75 10.74 6.64
N SER A 78 6.69 10.45 5.75
CA SER A 78 7.55 9.27 5.81
C SER A 78 6.81 7.91 5.91
N PRO A 79 5.77 7.69 5.09
CA PRO A 79 5.14 6.38 5.07
C PRO A 79 6.13 5.30 4.64
N LYS A 80 5.90 4.09 5.11
CA LYS A 80 6.62 2.88 4.71
C LYS A 80 5.69 1.94 3.98
N LEU A 81 6.12 1.40 2.86
CA LEU A 81 5.44 0.28 2.24
C LEU A 81 5.88 -0.99 2.97
N MET A 82 4.95 -1.62 3.64
CA MET A 82 5.18 -2.81 4.44
C MET A 82 4.64 -4.05 3.71
N PHE A 83 5.20 -5.21 4.02
CA PHE A 83 4.64 -6.50 3.68
C PHE A 83 4.28 -7.24 4.96
N HIS A 84 2.99 -7.57 5.10
CA HIS A 84 2.46 -8.39 6.17
C HIS A 84 2.30 -9.82 5.69
N LYS A 85 2.86 -10.77 6.45
CA LYS A 85 2.69 -12.19 6.18
C LYS A 85 1.49 -12.71 6.98
N ILE A 86 0.56 -13.40 6.33
CA ILE A 86 -0.63 -13.96 7.00
C ILE A 86 -0.24 -14.89 8.14
N GLY A 87 -0.92 -14.71 9.28
CA GLY A 87 -0.73 -15.51 10.48
C GLY A 87 0.46 -15.11 11.33
N THR A 88 1.08 -13.94 11.08
CA THR A 88 2.14 -13.38 11.92
C THR A 88 1.71 -12.12 12.65
N ASP A 89 2.45 -11.72 13.68
CA ASP A 89 2.23 -10.44 14.37
C ASP A 89 2.75 -9.26 13.50
N GLN A 90 2.10 -8.11 13.58
CA GLN A 90 2.52 -6.90 12.84
C GLN A 90 3.97 -6.48 13.12
N SER A 91 4.52 -6.82 14.29
CA SER A 91 5.93 -6.54 14.64
C SER A 91 6.93 -7.32 13.78
N GLU A 92 6.48 -8.38 13.10
CA GLU A 92 7.27 -9.19 12.18
C GLU A 92 7.22 -8.67 10.74
N ASP A 93 6.40 -7.63 10.47
CA ASP A 93 6.27 -7.07 9.13
C ASP A 93 7.57 -6.46 8.64
N ILE A 94 7.86 -6.68 7.38
CA ILE A 94 9.08 -6.18 6.75
C ILE A 94 8.82 -4.87 6.00
N VAL A 95 9.76 -3.93 6.10
CA VAL A 95 9.77 -2.75 5.24
C VAL A 95 10.14 -3.20 3.83
N PHE A 96 9.18 -3.09 2.91
CA PHE A 96 9.38 -3.48 1.51
C PHE A 96 9.98 -2.32 0.70
N TYR A 97 9.52 -1.08 0.98
CA TYR A 97 10.05 0.13 0.36
C TYR A 97 9.85 1.34 1.28
N GLU A 98 10.85 2.19 1.33
CA GLU A 98 10.80 3.50 2.00
C GLU A 98 11.78 4.48 1.35
N ASN A 99 11.54 5.78 1.54
CA ASN A 99 12.48 6.82 1.15
C ASN A 99 12.43 7.99 2.15
N SER A 100 13.35 7.99 3.09
CA SER A 100 13.44 9.01 4.16
C SER A 100 13.85 10.39 3.66
N GLU A 101 14.46 10.49 2.46
CA GLU A 101 14.83 11.78 1.85
C GLU A 101 13.61 12.50 1.25
N LYS A 102 12.50 11.79 1.07
CA LYS A 102 11.26 12.26 0.45
C LYS A 102 10.05 12.00 1.36
N PRO A 103 9.95 12.67 2.50
CA PRO A 103 8.97 12.36 3.54
C PRO A 103 7.51 12.53 3.09
N ARG A 104 7.26 13.33 2.06
CA ARG A 104 5.91 13.58 1.52
C ARG A 104 5.49 12.61 0.42
N TRP A 105 6.35 11.67 0.06
CA TRP A 105 6.03 10.66 -0.93
C TRP A 105 5.16 9.55 -0.32
N GLY A 106 4.15 9.12 -1.07
CA GLY A 106 3.29 8.00 -0.75
C GLY A 106 3.53 6.85 -1.73
N TRP A 107 3.16 5.65 -1.34
CA TRP A 107 3.45 4.42 -2.07
C TRP A 107 2.16 3.66 -2.39
N SER A 108 2.03 3.22 -3.62
CA SER A 108 1.03 2.25 -4.06
C SER A 108 1.72 1.17 -4.89
N ILE A 109 1.52 -0.08 -4.55
CA ILE A 109 2.10 -1.21 -5.25
C ILE A 109 1.02 -1.99 -6.02
N ASN A 110 1.40 -2.45 -7.21
CA ASN A 110 0.61 -3.37 -8.01
C ASN A 110 1.45 -4.61 -8.29
N VAL A 111 0.95 -5.77 -7.92
CA VAL A 111 1.57 -7.08 -8.18
C VAL A 111 0.98 -7.61 -9.49
N ILE A 112 1.81 -7.83 -10.49
CA ILE A 112 1.36 -8.33 -11.78
C ILE A 112 1.12 -9.83 -11.68
N LYS A 113 -0.13 -10.20 -11.93
CA LYS A 113 -0.59 -11.58 -11.77
C LYS A 113 0.29 -12.59 -12.51
N ASP A 114 0.59 -13.70 -11.85
CA ASP A 114 1.37 -14.83 -12.37
C ASP A 114 2.81 -14.48 -12.80
N THR A 115 3.37 -13.41 -12.22
CA THR A 115 4.76 -12.98 -12.46
C THR A 115 5.43 -12.51 -11.16
N ASP A 116 6.74 -12.31 -11.18
CA ASP A 116 7.48 -11.66 -10.09
C ASP A 116 7.45 -10.12 -10.18
N ILE A 117 6.84 -9.59 -11.24
CA ILE A 117 6.85 -8.16 -11.55
C ILE A 117 5.97 -7.39 -10.58
N LYS A 118 6.53 -6.31 -10.03
CA LYS A 118 5.81 -5.33 -9.22
C LYS A 118 5.98 -3.92 -9.76
N LEU A 119 4.90 -3.19 -9.82
CA LEU A 119 4.90 -1.77 -10.16
C LEU A 119 4.69 -0.96 -8.90
N LEU A 120 5.55 0.02 -8.67
CA LEU A 120 5.47 0.96 -7.56
C LEU A 120 5.11 2.34 -8.11
N SER A 121 3.90 2.79 -7.82
CA SER A 121 3.48 4.16 -8.07
C SER A 121 3.86 5.03 -6.88
N ILE A 122 4.44 6.19 -7.17
CA ILE A 122 4.90 7.16 -6.17
C ILE A 122 4.11 8.45 -6.37
N SER A 123 3.40 8.86 -5.32
CA SER A 123 2.65 10.12 -5.26
C SER A 123 3.33 11.12 -4.33
N GLU A 124 3.05 12.41 -4.47
CA GLU A 124 3.49 13.44 -3.53
C GLU A 124 2.31 14.29 -3.04
N GLY A 125 1.90 14.08 -1.79
CA GLY A 125 0.80 14.80 -1.17
C GLY A 125 -0.49 14.65 -1.97
N THR A 126 -1.07 15.76 -2.44
CA THR A 126 -2.31 15.80 -3.23
C THR A 126 -2.05 16.05 -4.72
N ASP A 127 -0.81 15.95 -5.19
CA ASP A 127 -0.49 16.06 -6.61
C ASP A 127 -1.10 14.86 -7.36
N GLU A 128 -1.79 15.12 -8.46
CA GLU A 128 -2.39 14.09 -9.30
C GLU A 128 -1.36 13.35 -10.15
N ARG A 129 -0.16 13.91 -10.29
CA ARG A 129 0.94 13.31 -11.02
C ARG A 129 1.63 12.26 -10.18
N ASN A 130 2.14 11.23 -10.84
CA ASN A 130 2.82 10.11 -10.20
C ASN A 130 4.12 9.78 -10.92
N ARG A 131 5.04 9.13 -10.21
CA ARG A 131 6.17 8.42 -10.79
C ARG A 131 5.82 6.94 -10.85
N LEU A 132 6.50 6.20 -11.72
CA LEU A 132 6.31 4.76 -11.84
C LEU A 132 7.65 4.04 -11.85
N TYR A 133 7.82 3.12 -10.92
CA TYR A 133 8.99 2.27 -10.80
C TYR A 133 8.59 0.80 -10.99
N ILE A 134 9.52 -0.03 -11.43
CA ILE A 134 9.31 -1.46 -11.65
C ILE A 134 10.36 -2.30 -10.93
N GLN A 135 9.93 -3.41 -10.36
CA GLN A 135 10.76 -4.53 -9.93
C GLN A 135 10.47 -5.71 -10.86
N LEU A 136 11.48 -6.24 -11.54
CA LEU A 136 11.30 -7.32 -12.53
C LEU A 136 11.31 -8.70 -11.90
N ASN A 137 12.13 -8.89 -10.86
CA ASN A 137 12.24 -10.16 -10.15
C ASN A 137 12.19 -9.95 -8.64
N LYS A 138 11.71 -10.93 -7.91
CA LYS A 138 11.62 -10.92 -6.45
C LYS A 138 13.01 -10.64 -5.82
N GLY A 139 13.07 -9.65 -4.93
CA GLY A 139 14.30 -9.27 -4.21
C GLY A 139 15.23 -8.33 -4.98
N GLU A 140 14.93 -7.97 -6.22
CA GLU A 140 15.67 -6.93 -6.94
C GLU A 140 15.26 -5.52 -6.48
N LYS A 141 16.06 -4.53 -6.82
CA LYS A 141 15.71 -3.13 -6.58
C LYS A 141 14.68 -2.65 -7.59
N PHE A 142 13.84 -1.72 -7.16
CA PHE A 142 13.01 -0.96 -8.08
C PHE A 142 13.86 -0.09 -8.98
N ILE A 143 13.56 -0.09 -10.28
CA ILE A 143 14.16 0.78 -11.28
C ILE A 143 13.09 1.74 -11.82
N PRO A 144 13.42 3.01 -12.08
CA PRO A 144 12.45 3.96 -12.59
C PRO A 144 12.06 3.61 -14.03
N LEU A 145 10.75 3.57 -14.30
CA LEU A 145 10.18 3.60 -15.65
C LEU A 145 9.85 5.03 -16.06
N ILE A 146 9.24 5.78 -15.14
CA ILE A 146 8.90 7.17 -15.26
C ILE A 146 9.42 7.87 -14.00
N ASP A 147 10.53 8.60 -14.12
CA ASP A 147 11.24 9.23 -13.00
C ASP A 147 10.87 10.70 -12.80
N GLU A 148 9.87 11.18 -13.49
CA GLU A 148 9.29 12.50 -13.34
C GLU A 148 7.84 12.38 -12.86
N PHE A 149 7.32 13.42 -12.21
CA PHE A 149 5.90 13.43 -11.83
C PHE A 149 5.06 13.74 -13.07
N CYS A 150 4.34 12.73 -13.55
CA CYS A 150 3.53 12.76 -14.76
C CYS A 150 2.08 12.37 -14.47
N LEU A 151 1.14 12.87 -15.27
CA LEU A 151 -0.22 12.38 -15.33
C LEU A 151 -0.22 11.02 -16.04
N LEU A 152 -0.30 9.94 -15.26
CA LEU A 152 -0.32 8.56 -15.80
C LEU A 152 -1.70 8.13 -16.32
N TYR A 153 -2.73 8.93 -16.04
CA TYR A 153 -4.10 8.71 -16.48
C TYR A 153 -4.65 10.00 -17.08
N THR A 154 -4.59 10.10 -18.38
CA THR A 154 -5.34 11.13 -19.11
C THR A 154 -6.54 10.45 -19.78
N SER A 155 -7.75 10.87 -19.45
CA SER A 155 -8.96 10.43 -20.15
C SER A 155 -9.16 11.13 -21.49
N ASP A 156 -8.32 12.11 -21.82
CA ASP A 156 -8.43 12.92 -23.04
C ASP A 156 -7.05 13.13 -23.66
N ALA A 157 -6.93 12.70 -24.92
CA ALA A 157 -5.68 12.79 -25.70
C ALA A 157 -5.32 14.24 -26.13
N ALA A 158 -5.97 15.23 -25.54
CA ALA A 158 -5.80 16.65 -25.87
C ALA A 158 -4.94 17.43 -24.86
N ASP A 159 -4.56 16.82 -23.73
CA ASP A 159 -3.68 17.48 -22.76
C ASP A 159 -2.21 17.21 -23.11
N ASP A 160 -1.55 18.22 -23.67
CA ASP A 160 -0.13 18.24 -24.05
C ASP A 160 0.84 18.10 -22.85
N ASP A 161 0.36 17.95 -21.61
CA ASP A 161 1.16 17.85 -20.38
C ASP A 161 1.36 16.40 -19.89
N ALA A 162 0.95 15.41 -20.68
CA ALA A 162 1.26 14.00 -20.39
C ALA A 162 2.70 13.68 -20.86
N CYS A 163 3.45 12.99 -20.02
CA CYS A 163 4.79 12.52 -20.37
C CYS A 163 4.81 11.62 -21.60
#